data_c4c7d9d2a51ed339d6ca360ac789f5b1
#
_entry.id   c4c7d9d2a51ed339d6ca360ac789f5b1
#
_cell.length_a   1.000
_cell.length_b   1.000
_cell.length_c   1.000
_cell.angle_alpha   90.00
_cell.angle_beta   90.00
_cell.angle_gamma   90.00
#
_symmetry.space_group_name_H-M   'P 1'
#
loop_
_entity.id
_entity.type
_entity.pdbx_description
1 polymer ?
#
loop_
_entity_poly.entity_id
_entity_poly.type
_entity_poly.pdbx_seq_one_letter_code
_entity_poly.pdbx_strand_id
1 'polypeptide(L)'
;MHTETNYDQGPNGDEAVTWLWKEWANVLRVRNNRMPIVGFTWYSLTDQIDWDIALREQRGKVNPRGLYDLDRNTRPVGEAYKQLIAQWREVLPTQSVCLFVPVVLPSEYDSRMSHRRREMARDFRRKLSKQRGNQRTV
;
A
#
# COMPACT_ATOMS: atom_id res chain seq x y z
N MET A 1 -3.82 2.19 -1.07
CA MET A 1 -3.53 0.81 -1.52
C MET A 1 -3.93 -0.15 -0.41
N HIS A 2 -4.59 -1.26 -0.74
CA HIS A 2 -4.76 -2.38 0.20
C HIS A 2 -3.46 -3.20 0.16
N THR A 3 -2.70 -3.16 1.24
CA THR A 3 -1.30 -3.58 1.20
C THR A 3 -1.09 -5.07 1.41
N GLU A 4 -2.00 -5.72 2.13
CA GLU A 4 -1.80 -7.12 2.50
C GLU A 4 -3.11 -7.78 2.90
N THR A 5 -3.38 -8.95 2.32
CA THR A 5 -4.40 -9.89 2.76
C THR A 5 -3.97 -11.30 2.46
N ASN A 6 -4.38 -12.24 3.27
CA ASN A 6 -4.29 -13.67 3.00
C ASN A 6 -5.35 -14.42 3.79
N TYR A 7 -5.46 -15.71 3.50
CA TYR A 7 -6.30 -16.64 4.27
C TYR A 7 -5.71 -18.04 4.14
N ASP A 8 -6.01 -18.88 5.11
CA ASP A 8 -5.66 -20.29 5.04
C ASP A 8 -6.38 -20.97 3.87
N GLN A 9 -5.71 -21.91 3.20
CA GLN A 9 -6.30 -22.56 2.02
C GLN A 9 -7.52 -23.41 2.39
N GLY A 10 -7.58 -23.90 3.64
CA GLY A 10 -8.52 -24.92 4.02
C GLY A 10 -8.24 -26.26 3.32
N PRO A 11 -9.07 -27.29 3.57
CA PRO A 11 -8.83 -28.64 3.03
C PRO A 11 -8.81 -28.71 1.50
N ASN A 12 -9.63 -27.91 0.83
CA ASN A 12 -9.81 -27.93 -0.62
C ASN A 12 -9.32 -26.67 -1.34
N GLY A 13 -8.75 -25.69 -0.61
CA GLY A 13 -8.35 -24.40 -1.15
C GLY A 13 -9.51 -23.39 -1.35
N ASP A 14 -10.74 -23.78 -1.06
CA ASP A 14 -11.93 -22.96 -1.32
C ASP A 14 -12.07 -21.79 -0.35
N GLU A 15 -11.53 -21.92 0.85
CA GLU A 15 -11.62 -20.87 1.87
C GLU A 15 -10.82 -19.64 1.46
N ALA A 16 -9.60 -19.83 0.98
CA ALA A 16 -8.78 -18.74 0.48
C ALA A 16 -9.36 -18.08 -0.77
N VAL A 17 -9.96 -18.87 -1.68
CA VAL A 17 -10.68 -18.36 -2.86
C VAL A 17 -11.89 -17.51 -2.44
N THR A 18 -12.68 -18.02 -1.51
CA THR A 18 -13.84 -17.29 -0.98
C THR A 18 -13.43 -15.98 -0.31
N TRP A 19 -12.35 -16.00 0.46
CA TRP A 19 -11.77 -14.81 1.07
C TRP A 19 -11.31 -13.80 0.04
N LEU A 20 -10.60 -14.22 -1.00
CA LEU A 20 -10.15 -13.35 -2.09
C LEU A 20 -11.32 -12.58 -2.71
N TRP A 21 -12.43 -13.26 -3.04
CA TRP A 21 -13.58 -12.62 -3.65
C TRP A 21 -14.33 -11.69 -2.68
N LYS A 22 -14.40 -12.03 -1.40
CA LYS A 22 -14.95 -11.13 -0.37
C LYS A 22 -14.13 -9.85 -0.25
N GLU A 23 -12.82 -9.98 -0.17
CA GLU A 23 -11.92 -8.82 -0.06
C GLU A 23 -11.96 -7.97 -1.33
N TRP A 24 -12.04 -8.59 -2.50
CA TRP A 24 -12.21 -7.84 -3.74
C TRP A 24 -13.53 -7.07 -3.77
N ALA A 25 -14.63 -7.67 -3.35
CA ALA A 25 -15.92 -6.98 -3.24
C ALA A 25 -15.85 -5.79 -2.24
N ASN A 26 -15.13 -5.95 -1.12
CA ASN A 26 -14.87 -4.86 -0.17
C ASN A 26 -14.06 -3.72 -0.82
N VAL A 27 -13.00 -4.05 -1.56
CA VAL A 27 -12.20 -3.07 -2.31
C VAL A 27 -13.08 -2.27 -3.28
N LEU A 28 -13.92 -2.96 -4.05
CA LEU A 28 -14.84 -2.30 -4.99
C LEU A 28 -15.85 -1.39 -4.27
N ARG A 29 -16.42 -1.87 -3.15
CA ARG A 29 -17.35 -1.07 -2.34
C ARG A 29 -16.71 0.21 -1.81
N VAL A 30 -15.52 0.10 -1.25
CA VAL A 30 -14.78 1.25 -0.71
C VAL A 30 -14.40 2.22 -1.83
N ARG A 31 -13.98 1.70 -2.98
CA ARG A 31 -13.69 2.49 -4.17
C ARG A 31 -14.92 3.23 -4.70
N ASN A 32 -16.07 2.56 -4.76
CA ASN A 32 -17.34 3.17 -5.16
C ASN A 32 -17.78 4.31 -4.23
N ASN A 33 -17.35 4.27 -2.98
CA ASN A 33 -17.50 5.36 -2.01
C ASN A 33 -16.45 6.47 -2.17
N ARG A 34 -15.83 6.57 -3.34
CA ARG A 34 -14.85 7.60 -3.71
C ARG A 34 -13.51 7.53 -2.96
N MET A 35 -13.21 6.42 -2.31
CA MET A 35 -11.88 6.22 -1.71
C MET A 35 -10.88 5.78 -2.79
N PRO A 36 -9.74 6.44 -2.93
CA PRO A 36 -8.76 6.16 -4.00
C PRO A 36 -7.94 4.91 -3.70
N ILE A 37 -8.57 3.72 -3.82
CA ILE A 37 -7.83 2.46 -3.75
C ILE A 37 -7.24 2.17 -5.13
N VAL A 38 -5.92 2.12 -5.21
CA VAL A 38 -5.15 1.96 -6.46
C VAL A 38 -4.43 0.62 -6.55
N GLY A 39 -4.52 -0.21 -5.54
CA GLY A 39 -3.86 -1.52 -5.53
C GLY A 39 -4.45 -2.46 -4.49
N PHE A 40 -4.34 -3.73 -4.80
CA PHE A 40 -4.73 -4.85 -3.96
C PHE A 40 -3.63 -5.90 -4.03
N THR A 41 -3.16 -6.36 -2.88
CA THR A 41 -2.04 -7.29 -2.80
C THR A 41 -2.42 -8.50 -1.96
N TRP A 42 -2.20 -9.67 -2.50
CA TRP A 42 -2.23 -10.93 -1.75
C TRP A 42 -0.85 -11.19 -1.14
N TYR A 43 -0.78 -11.47 0.13
CA TYR A 43 0.41 -11.95 0.81
C TYR A 43 0.21 -13.45 1.14
N SER A 44 1.06 -14.33 0.72
CA SER A 44 2.36 -14.15 0.06
C SER A 44 2.37 -14.78 -1.34
N LEU A 45 3.44 -14.57 -2.09
CA LEU A 45 3.60 -15.23 -3.39
C LEU A 45 3.73 -16.74 -3.23
N THR A 46 4.53 -17.20 -2.29
CA THR A 46 4.70 -18.63 -1.96
C THR A 46 4.32 -18.87 -0.51
N ASP A 47 4.03 -20.14 -0.19
CA ASP A 47 3.82 -20.56 1.18
C ASP A 47 5.00 -20.14 2.08
N GLN A 48 4.72 -19.95 3.34
CA GLN A 48 5.69 -19.56 4.34
C GLN A 48 6.02 -20.75 5.26
N ILE A 49 7.23 -20.79 5.79
CA ILE A 49 7.64 -21.78 6.80
C ILE A 49 7.74 -21.07 8.14
N ASP A 50 7.14 -21.64 9.18
CA ASP A 50 7.18 -21.18 10.57
C ASP A 50 6.70 -19.73 10.79
N TRP A 51 5.89 -19.21 9.87
CA TRP A 51 5.35 -17.85 9.96
C TRP A 51 4.38 -17.65 11.13
N ASP A 52 3.62 -18.66 11.47
CA ASP A 52 2.63 -18.65 12.55
C ASP A 52 3.25 -18.49 13.96
N ILE A 53 4.52 -18.81 14.09
CA ILE A 53 5.31 -18.62 15.32
C ILE A 53 6.29 -17.45 15.24
N ALA A 54 6.06 -16.56 14.28
CA ALA A 54 6.89 -15.37 14.05
C ALA A 54 8.39 -15.69 13.88
N LEU A 55 8.69 -16.82 13.25
CA LEU A 55 10.06 -17.32 12.98
C LEU A 55 10.92 -17.49 14.26
N ARG A 56 10.30 -17.65 15.43
CA ARG A 56 11.01 -17.78 16.70
C ARG A 56 11.64 -19.15 16.89
N GLU A 57 11.02 -20.18 16.31
CA GLU A 57 11.45 -21.57 16.42
C GLU A 57 11.45 -22.22 15.05
N GLN A 58 12.49 -22.99 14.77
CA GLN A 58 12.58 -23.74 13.51
C GLN A 58 11.84 -25.06 13.64
N ARG A 59 10.55 -25.09 13.32
CA ARG A 59 9.70 -26.29 13.34
C ARG A 59 9.52 -26.92 11.97
N GLY A 60 9.84 -26.18 10.91
CA GLY A 60 9.62 -26.63 9.54
C GLY A 60 8.14 -26.70 9.15
N LYS A 61 7.25 -26.04 9.87
CA LYS A 61 5.82 -26.06 9.61
C LYS A 61 5.46 -25.16 8.44
N VAL A 62 4.82 -25.72 7.41
CA VAL A 62 4.35 -24.97 6.25
C VAL A 62 3.04 -24.27 6.61
N ASN A 63 2.97 -22.98 6.32
CA ASN A 63 1.77 -22.16 6.39
C ASN A 63 1.21 -21.97 4.97
N PRO A 64 0.13 -22.67 4.60
CA PRO A 64 -0.37 -22.71 3.22
C PRO A 64 -1.21 -21.47 2.89
N ARG A 65 -0.57 -20.31 2.73
CA ARG A 65 -1.21 -19.03 2.46
C ARG A 65 -0.76 -18.36 1.18
N GLY A 66 0.20 -19.00 0.49
CA GLY A 66 0.74 -18.51 -0.79
C GLY A 66 -0.24 -18.63 -1.94
N LEU A 67 0.01 -17.87 -3.01
CA LEU A 67 -0.57 -18.11 -4.33
C LEU A 67 -0.01 -19.38 -4.97
N TYR A 68 1.20 -19.74 -4.56
CA TYR A 68 1.91 -20.95 -4.95
C TYR A 68 2.36 -21.72 -3.72
N ASP A 69 2.46 -23.02 -3.84
CA ASP A 69 3.12 -23.85 -2.81
C ASP A 69 4.66 -23.68 -2.83
N LEU A 70 5.37 -24.40 -1.99
CA LEU A 70 6.83 -24.36 -1.92
C LEU A 70 7.49 -24.94 -3.18
N ASP A 71 6.82 -25.84 -3.90
CA ASP A 71 7.27 -26.44 -5.14
C ASP A 71 6.88 -25.60 -6.38
N ARG A 72 6.31 -24.42 -6.17
CA ARG A 72 5.83 -23.51 -7.21
C ARG A 72 4.61 -23.98 -7.99
N ASN A 73 3.87 -24.95 -7.51
CA ASN A 73 2.56 -25.28 -8.08
C ASN A 73 1.55 -24.20 -7.70
N THR A 74 0.73 -23.81 -8.66
CA THR A 74 -0.30 -22.79 -8.42
C THR A 74 -1.40 -23.37 -7.54
N ARG A 75 -1.75 -22.66 -6.49
CA ARG A 75 -2.88 -22.99 -5.63
C ARG A 75 -4.21 -22.49 -6.23
N PRO A 76 -5.37 -23.01 -5.80
CA PRO A 76 -6.67 -22.52 -6.25
C PRO A 76 -6.84 -21.02 -6.15
N VAL A 77 -6.40 -20.41 -5.04
CA VAL A 77 -6.43 -18.94 -4.85
C VAL A 77 -5.50 -18.23 -5.85
N GLY A 78 -4.38 -18.83 -6.24
CA GLY A 78 -3.50 -18.28 -7.27
C GLY A 78 -4.17 -18.22 -8.63
N GLU A 79 -4.89 -19.27 -9.03
CA GLU A 79 -5.67 -19.27 -10.27
C GLU A 79 -6.81 -18.25 -10.21
N ALA A 80 -7.53 -18.18 -9.09
CA ALA A 80 -8.58 -17.18 -8.88
C ALA A 80 -8.02 -15.75 -8.95
N TYR A 81 -6.83 -15.50 -8.41
CA TYR A 81 -6.17 -14.20 -8.48
C TYR A 81 -5.76 -13.81 -9.90
N LYS A 82 -5.26 -14.77 -10.70
CA LYS A 82 -5.01 -14.55 -12.13
C LYS A 82 -6.29 -14.20 -12.89
N GLN A 83 -7.38 -14.92 -12.62
CA GLN A 83 -8.68 -14.65 -13.23
C GLN A 83 -9.20 -13.26 -12.82
N LEU A 84 -9.08 -12.87 -11.56
CA LEU A 84 -9.43 -11.55 -11.08
C LEU A 84 -8.67 -10.46 -11.85
N ILE A 85 -7.37 -10.59 -11.99
CA ILE A 85 -6.55 -9.65 -12.76
C ILE A 85 -7.03 -9.58 -14.22
N ALA A 86 -7.24 -10.73 -14.86
CA ALA A 86 -7.68 -10.78 -16.25
C ALA A 86 -9.04 -10.11 -16.46
N GLN A 87 -10.00 -10.33 -15.56
CA GLN A 87 -11.35 -9.77 -15.66
C GLN A 87 -11.39 -8.26 -15.42
N TRP A 88 -10.55 -7.73 -14.53
CA TRP A 88 -10.65 -6.36 -14.07
C TRP A 88 -9.58 -5.43 -14.62
N ARG A 89 -8.58 -5.95 -15.28
CA ARG A 89 -7.46 -5.19 -15.84
C ARG A 89 -7.90 -4.04 -16.74
N GLU A 90 -8.89 -4.27 -17.59
CA GLU A 90 -9.38 -3.27 -18.55
C GLU A 90 -10.61 -2.50 -18.01
N VAL A 91 -11.25 -3.01 -16.97
CA VAL A 91 -12.48 -2.42 -16.41
C VAL A 91 -12.15 -1.33 -15.40
N LEU A 92 -11.08 -1.51 -14.63
CA LEU A 92 -10.65 -0.53 -13.64
C LEU A 92 -9.49 0.30 -14.19
N PRO A 93 -9.71 1.58 -14.51
CA PRO A 93 -8.65 2.47 -14.96
C PRO A 93 -7.73 2.87 -13.79
N THR A 94 -7.15 1.87 -13.12
CA THR A 94 -6.27 2.06 -11.97
C THR A 94 -5.05 2.88 -12.31
N GLN A 95 -4.53 2.69 -13.52
CA GLN A 95 -3.35 3.41 -14.01
C GLN A 95 -3.64 4.90 -14.20
N SER A 96 -4.86 5.28 -14.60
CA SER A 96 -5.20 6.68 -14.81
C SER A 96 -5.17 7.50 -13.52
N VAL A 97 -5.58 6.91 -12.39
CA VAL A 97 -5.56 7.60 -11.10
C VAL A 97 -4.13 7.80 -10.58
N CYS A 98 -3.27 6.81 -10.79
CA CYS A 98 -1.84 6.93 -10.41
C CYS A 98 -1.08 7.91 -11.29
N LEU A 99 -1.45 8.01 -12.58
CA LEU A 99 -0.81 8.94 -13.54
C LEU A 99 -1.33 10.38 -13.39
N PHE A 100 -2.50 10.59 -12.82
CA PHE A 100 -3.06 11.92 -12.53
C PHE A 100 -2.63 12.50 -11.17
N VAL A 101 -2.03 11.71 -10.31
CA VAL A 101 -1.28 12.27 -9.18
C VAL A 101 -0.02 12.88 -9.78
N PRO A 102 0.13 14.21 -9.79
CA PRO A 102 1.35 14.80 -10.30
C PRO A 102 2.51 14.20 -9.50
N VAL A 103 3.35 13.43 -10.17
CA VAL A 103 4.61 12.97 -9.59
C VAL A 103 5.43 14.24 -9.43
N VAL A 104 5.37 14.82 -8.24
CA VAL A 104 6.24 15.92 -7.88
C VAL A 104 7.63 15.33 -7.84
N LEU A 105 8.40 15.56 -8.89
CA LEU A 105 9.79 15.14 -8.93
C LEU A 105 10.50 15.70 -7.69
N PRO A 106 11.38 14.95 -7.06
CA PRO A 106 12.08 15.38 -5.84
C PRO A 106 12.71 16.77 -5.96
N SER A 107 13.18 17.15 -7.15
CA SER A 107 13.73 18.47 -7.45
C SER A 107 12.70 19.60 -7.36
N GLU A 108 11.44 19.37 -7.75
CA GLU A 108 10.38 20.38 -7.65
C GLU A 108 9.84 20.48 -6.22
N TYR A 109 9.78 19.36 -5.52
CA TYR A 109 9.40 19.33 -4.11
C TYR A 109 10.45 20.03 -3.25
N ASP A 110 11.73 19.77 -3.50
CA ASP A 110 12.85 20.43 -2.80
C ASP A 110 12.91 21.93 -3.12
N SER A 111 12.63 22.36 -4.35
CA SER A 111 12.62 23.78 -4.70
C SER A 111 11.46 24.52 -4.00
N ARG A 112 10.25 23.96 -3.97
CA ARG A 112 9.09 24.55 -3.28
C ARG A 112 9.26 24.57 -1.76
N MET A 113 9.78 23.49 -1.17
CA MET A 113 10.06 23.42 0.25
C MET A 113 11.22 24.34 0.65
N SER A 114 12.25 24.46 -0.17
CA SER A 114 13.35 25.39 0.07
C SER A 114 12.89 26.85 -0.04
N HIS A 115 12.00 27.18 -0.97
CA HIS A 115 11.42 28.50 -1.10
C HIS A 115 10.57 28.87 0.12
N ARG A 116 9.66 27.99 0.55
CA ARG A 116 8.86 28.17 1.77
C ARG A 116 9.71 28.28 3.03
N ARG A 117 10.75 27.47 3.17
CA ARG A 117 11.69 27.57 4.30
C ARG A 117 12.43 28.90 4.31
N ARG A 118 12.84 29.40 3.14
CA ARG A 118 13.50 30.71 3.00
C ARG A 118 12.57 31.88 3.33
N GLU A 119 11.30 31.80 2.93
CA GLU A 119 10.30 32.81 3.30
C GLU A 119 10.03 32.81 4.80
N MET A 120 9.78 31.66 5.41
CA MET A 120 9.59 31.57 6.86
C MET A 120 10.81 32.06 7.65
N ALA A 121 12.01 31.75 7.19
CA ALA A 121 13.24 32.24 7.83
C ALA A 121 13.41 33.75 7.68
N ARG A 122 13.00 34.35 6.56
CA ARG A 122 12.99 35.81 6.37
C ARG A 122 11.97 36.51 7.29
N ASP A 123 10.76 35.96 7.38
CA ASP A 123 9.72 36.51 8.24
C ASP A 123 10.09 36.40 9.72
N PHE A 124 10.71 35.30 10.12
CA PHE A 124 11.18 35.13 11.48
C PHE A 124 12.27 36.15 11.84
N ARG A 125 13.25 36.36 10.94
CA ARG A 125 14.30 37.40 11.15
C ARG A 125 13.71 38.79 11.21
N ARG A 126 12.71 39.12 10.41
CA ARG A 126 12.02 40.39 10.37
C ARG A 126 11.25 40.67 11.68
N LYS A 127 10.62 39.62 12.25
CA LYS A 127 9.95 39.70 13.55
C LYS A 127 10.96 39.93 14.70
N LEU A 128 12.07 39.21 14.68
CA LEU A 128 13.13 39.37 15.67
C LEU A 128 13.79 40.77 15.64
N SER A 129 14.03 41.33 14.44
CA SER A 129 14.60 42.69 14.31
C SER A 129 13.66 43.75 14.81
N LYS A 130 12.33 43.63 14.63
CA LYS A 130 11.32 44.54 15.16
C LYS A 130 11.25 44.45 16.69
N GLN A 131 11.37 43.28 17.30
CA GLN A 131 11.37 43.11 18.75
C GLN A 131 12.62 43.76 19.41
N ARG A 132 13.80 43.60 18.76
CA ARG A 132 15.05 44.24 19.26
C ARG A 132 15.07 45.76 19.08
N GLY A 133 14.36 46.28 18.08
CA GLY A 133 14.22 47.72 17.89
C GLY A 133 13.39 48.39 18.99
N ASN A 134 12.32 47.73 19.46
CA ASN A 134 11.44 48.24 20.51
C ASN A 134 12.07 48.20 21.93
N GLN A 135 13.11 47.36 22.14
CA GLN A 135 13.80 47.30 23.45
C GLN A 135 14.94 48.30 23.60
N ARG A 136 15.26 49.09 22.59
CA ARG A 136 16.31 50.12 22.62
C ARG A 136 15.78 51.53 22.75
N THR A 137 14.47 51.67 22.88
CA THR A 137 13.79 53.00 23.02
C THR A 137 13.12 53.22 24.39
N VAL A 138 13.59 52.54 25.42
CA VAL A 138 13.23 52.77 26.83
C VAL A 138 14.47 53.13 27.61
#